data_82c20a90044226ec8eacd574ae5684a0
#
_entry.id   82c20a90044226ec8eacd574ae5684a0
#
_cell.length_a   1.000
_cell.length_b   1.000
_cell.length_c   1.000
_cell.angle_alpha   90.00
_cell.angle_beta   90.00
_cell.angle_gamma   90.00
#
_symmetry.space_group_name_H-M   'P 1'
#
loop_
_entity.id
_entity.type
_entity.pdbx_description
1 polymer ?
#
loop_
_entity_poly.entity_id
_entity_poly.type
_entity_poly.pdbx_seq_one_letter_code
_entity_poly.pdbx_strand_id
1 'polypeptide(L)'
;SLDITVSGLFFGQDGKFIATESDWFIYFIRKMLLPLLVLLVFFVPIAAVFKQIYFKEKILNIHVREWVYLFSCLIAGTGVVVNSIFKNLWGRARPNDTIQFGGQEPFTIPWLNVDYCSTNCSFVSGDVSFFTLSLAVLIIFNKTSWNTFAYASIFLISLLRIMEGDHFLSDTVMSFIITYVIIMGLKDIFKNFPEDLNLNQLKKFTWRSRKDSNPD
;
A
#
# COMPACT_ATOMS: atom_id res chain seq x y z
N SER A 1 20.26 17.46 2.98
CA SER A 1 19.95 16.04 2.80
C SER A 1 19.32 15.85 1.42
N LEU A 2 19.41 14.64 0.86
CA LEU A 2 18.84 14.32 -0.45
C LEU A 2 17.32 14.62 -0.49
N ASP A 3 16.62 14.34 0.58
CA ASP A 3 15.19 14.65 0.72
C ASP A 3 14.86 16.12 0.49
N ILE A 4 15.59 17.02 1.19
CA ILE A 4 15.40 18.46 1.04
C ILE A 4 15.78 18.91 -0.38
N THR A 5 16.89 18.40 -0.92
CA THR A 5 17.35 18.77 -2.26
C THR A 5 16.31 18.39 -3.33
N VAL A 6 15.78 17.15 -3.26
CA VAL A 6 14.78 16.69 -4.23
C VAL A 6 13.45 17.41 -4.08
N SER A 7 12.94 17.61 -2.84
CA SER A 7 11.72 18.37 -2.61
C SER A 7 11.86 19.83 -3.05
N GLY A 8 13.05 20.42 -2.85
CA GLY A 8 13.36 21.79 -3.28
C GLY A 8 13.31 22.02 -4.80
N LEU A 9 13.50 20.98 -5.62
CA LEU A 9 13.33 21.08 -7.08
C LEU A 9 11.88 21.38 -7.49
N PHE A 10 10.92 21.06 -6.62
CA PHE A 10 9.50 21.23 -6.85
C PHE A 10 8.85 22.34 -6.01
N PHE A 11 9.65 23.10 -5.28
CA PHE A 11 9.19 24.22 -4.48
C PHE A 11 9.43 25.55 -5.23
N GLY A 12 8.36 26.25 -5.57
CA GLY A 12 8.40 27.46 -6.37
C GLY A 12 8.85 28.70 -5.58
N GLN A 13 9.19 29.76 -6.31
CA GLN A 13 9.55 31.07 -5.73
C GLN A 13 8.36 31.77 -5.05
N ASP A 14 7.15 31.34 -5.38
CA ASP A 14 5.89 31.77 -4.76
C ASP A 14 5.63 31.16 -3.38
N GLY A 15 6.58 30.34 -2.88
CA GLY A 15 6.48 29.67 -1.58
C GLY A 15 5.49 28.48 -1.58
N LYS A 16 5.24 27.87 -2.74
CA LYS A 16 4.36 26.72 -2.87
C LYS A 16 5.01 25.60 -3.67
N PHE A 17 4.57 24.39 -3.43
CA PHE A 17 4.90 23.27 -4.30
C PHE A 17 4.16 23.38 -5.66
N ILE A 18 4.80 22.89 -6.73
CA ILE A 18 4.31 23.06 -8.11
C ILE A 18 3.03 22.28 -8.40
N ALA A 19 2.73 21.24 -7.62
CA ALA A 19 1.51 20.46 -7.70
C ALA A 19 0.66 20.70 -6.46
N THR A 20 -0.62 21.04 -6.65
CA THR A 20 -1.51 21.33 -5.54
C THR A 20 -2.82 20.55 -5.67
N GLU A 21 -3.49 20.29 -4.55
CA GLU A 21 -4.83 19.67 -4.58
C GLU A 21 -5.89 20.52 -5.31
N SER A 22 -5.61 21.80 -5.57
CA SER A 22 -6.48 22.67 -6.36
C SER A 22 -6.43 22.39 -7.87
N ASP A 23 -5.40 21.70 -8.35
CA ASP A 23 -5.29 21.29 -9.74
C ASP A 23 -6.29 20.19 -10.03
N TRP A 24 -7.19 20.44 -11.00
CA TRP A 24 -8.28 19.51 -11.27
C TRP A 24 -7.81 18.08 -11.58
N PHE A 25 -6.69 17.93 -12.25
CA PHE A 25 -6.13 16.62 -12.60
C PHE A 25 -5.66 15.86 -11.37
N ILE A 26 -4.96 16.53 -10.45
CA ILE A 26 -4.50 15.98 -9.17
C ILE A 26 -5.71 15.64 -8.29
N TYR A 27 -6.68 16.55 -8.19
CA TYR A 27 -7.92 16.30 -7.48
C TYR A 27 -8.64 15.07 -8.02
N PHE A 28 -8.78 14.93 -9.34
CA PHE A 28 -9.43 13.78 -9.95
C PHE A 28 -8.72 12.48 -9.61
N ILE A 29 -7.38 12.43 -9.74
CA ILE A 29 -6.61 11.22 -9.39
C ILE A 29 -6.78 10.88 -7.91
N ARG A 30 -6.62 11.84 -7.02
CA ARG A 30 -6.56 11.58 -5.57
C ARG A 30 -7.91 11.41 -4.91
N LYS A 31 -8.91 12.18 -5.32
CA LYS A 31 -10.22 12.19 -4.64
C LYS A 31 -11.26 11.31 -5.33
N MET A 32 -11.05 10.93 -6.58
CA MET A 32 -11.98 10.08 -7.32
C MET A 32 -11.36 8.74 -7.72
N LEU A 33 -10.28 8.76 -8.49
CA LEU A 33 -9.72 7.55 -9.08
C LEU A 33 -9.09 6.63 -8.00
N LEU A 34 -8.24 7.19 -7.16
CA LEU A 34 -7.51 6.40 -6.15
C LEU A 34 -8.44 5.75 -5.12
N PRO A 35 -9.42 6.44 -4.50
CA PRO A 35 -10.40 5.82 -3.63
C PRO A 35 -11.22 4.72 -4.32
N LEU A 36 -11.62 4.94 -5.59
CA LEU A 36 -12.32 3.93 -6.37
C LEU A 36 -11.46 2.67 -6.56
N LEU A 37 -10.18 2.82 -6.92
CA LEU A 37 -9.25 1.70 -7.06
C LEU A 37 -9.05 0.96 -5.73
N VAL A 38 -8.94 1.68 -4.61
CA VAL A 38 -8.85 1.07 -3.27
C VAL A 38 -10.10 0.24 -2.97
N LEU A 39 -11.31 0.78 -3.24
CA LEU A 39 -12.56 0.04 -3.06
C LEU A 39 -12.61 -1.20 -3.95
N LEU A 40 -12.19 -1.12 -5.21
CA LEU A 40 -12.13 -2.27 -6.11
C LEU A 40 -11.18 -3.35 -5.59
N VAL A 41 -9.95 -2.97 -5.21
CA VAL A 41 -8.95 -3.93 -4.70
C VAL A 41 -9.38 -4.53 -3.35
N PHE A 42 -10.23 -3.84 -2.59
CA PHE A 42 -10.80 -4.34 -1.34
C PHE A 42 -11.99 -5.30 -1.57
N PHE A 43 -12.99 -4.87 -2.35
CA PHE A 43 -14.25 -5.62 -2.48
C PHE A 43 -14.20 -6.75 -3.51
N VAL A 44 -13.43 -6.61 -4.60
CA VAL A 44 -13.36 -7.65 -5.64
C VAL A 44 -12.81 -8.97 -5.11
N PRO A 45 -11.72 -9.04 -4.34
CA PRO A 45 -11.25 -10.29 -3.75
C PRO A 45 -12.29 -10.93 -2.81
N ILE A 46 -12.97 -10.13 -1.99
CA ILE A 46 -14.02 -10.64 -1.08
C ILE A 46 -15.17 -11.26 -1.88
N ALA A 47 -15.68 -10.55 -2.89
CA ALA A 47 -16.75 -11.04 -3.74
C ALA A 47 -16.32 -12.29 -4.53
N ALA A 48 -15.07 -12.34 -5.00
CA ALA A 48 -14.51 -13.48 -5.72
C ALA A 48 -14.42 -14.73 -4.84
N VAL A 49 -13.91 -14.57 -3.61
CA VAL A 49 -13.85 -15.66 -2.63
C VAL A 49 -15.25 -16.16 -2.27
N PHE A 50 -16.17 -15.23 -2.00
CA PHE A 50 -17.57 -15.58 -1.71
C PHE A 50 -18.19 -16.36 -2.87
N LYS A 51 -18.10 -15.85 -4.11
CA LYS A 51 -18.65 -16.49 -5.30
C LYS A 51 -18.08 -17.89 -5.51
N GLN A 52 -16.78 -18.07 -5.33
CA GLN A 52 -16.12 -19.35 -5.52
C GLN A 52 -16.50 -20.38 -4.43
N ILE A 53 -16.66 -19.96 -3.18
CA ILE A 53 -17.04 -20.85 -2.07
C ILE A 53 -18.49 -21.31 -2.21
N TYR A 54 -19.41 -20.40 -2.49
CA TYR A 54 -20.85 -20.69 -2.48
C TYR A 54 -21.37 -21.20 -3.82
N PHE A 55 -20.92 -20.61 -4.93
CA PHE A 55 -21.43 -20.93 -6.27
C PHE A 55 -20.47 -21.81 -7.08
N LYS A 56 -19.27 -22.10 -6.58
CA LYS A 56 -18.22 -22.87 -7.28
C LYS A 56 -17.76 -22.28 -8.61
N GLU A 57 -17.97 -20.97 -8.80
CA GLU A 57 -17.58 -20.25 -9.99
C GLU A 57 -16.34 -19.39 -9.75
N LYS A 58 -15.33 -19.54 -10.61
CA LYS A 58 -14.10 -18.74 -10.57
C LYS A 58 -14.30 -17.43 -11.30
N ILE A 59 -13.88 -16.33 -10.69
CA ILE A 59 -13.74 -15.02 -11.36
C ILE A 59 -12.36 -14.98 -12.00
N LEU A 60 -12.28 -14.66 -13.30
CA LEU A 60 -11.03 -14.55 -14.08
C LEU A 60 -10.16 -15.83 -14.05
N ASN A 61 -10.75 -17.01 -13.81
CA ASN A 61 -10.02 -18.27 -13.62
C ASN A 61 -8.95 -18.26 -12.51
N ILE A 62 -9.10 -17.36 -11.54
CA ILE A 62 -8.21 -17.22 -10.40
C ILE A 62 -8.75 -18.08 -9.24
N HIS A 63 -7.87 -18.77 -8.52
CA HIS A 63 -8.23 -19.57 -7.36
C HIS A 63 -8.44 -18.72 -6.10
N VAL A 64 -9.10 -19.27 -5.08
CA VAL A 64 -9.34 -18.57 -3.80
C VAL A 64 -8.01 -18.13 -3.16
N ARG A 65 -6.99 -18.96 -3.24
CA ARG A 65 -5.66 -18.68 -2.69
C ARG A 65 -5.11 -17.33 -3.16
N GLU A 66 -5.18 -17.06 -4.46
CA GLU A 66 -4.66 -15.82 -5.06
C GLU A 66 -5.47 -14.60 -4.63
N TRP A 67 -6.80 -14.72 -4.51
CA TRP A 67 -7.64 -13.64 -4.01
C TRP A 67 -7.36 -13.32 -2.54
N VAL A 68 -7.20 -14.36 -1.70
CA VAL A 68 -6.84 -14.19 -0.28
C VAL A 68 -5.44 -13.61 -0.14
N TYR A 69 -4.49 -14.04 -0.98
CA TYR A 69 -3.16 -13.46 -1.03
C TYR A 69 -3.19 -11.96 -1.35
N LEU A 70 -3.90 -11.55 -2.42
CA LEU A 70 -4.02 -10.13 -2.78
C LEU A 70 -4.64 -9.30 -1.65
N PHE A 71 -5.72 -9.81 -1.06
CA PHE A 71 -6.38 -9.16 0.07
C PHE A 71 -5.45 -9.06 1.29
N SER A 72 -4.67 -10.11 1.56
CA SER A 72 -3.67 -10.10 2.65
C SER A 72 -2.56 -9.08 2.40
N CYS A 73 -2.10 -8.93 1.14
CA CYS A 73 -1.13 -7.89 0.77
C CYS A 73 -1.68 -6.49 1.00
N LEU A 74 -2.95 -6.24 0.65
CA LEU A 74 -3.62 -4.96 0.90
C LEU A 74 -3.71 -4.66 2.39
N ILE A 75 -4.23 -5.62 3.17
CA ILE A 75 -4.46 -5.41 4.61
C ILE A 75 -3.13 -5.31 5.38
N ALA A 76 -2.23 -6.26 5.21
CA ALA A 76 -0.97 -6.29 5.96
C ALA A 76 -0.03 -5.16 5.52
N GLY A 77 0.14 -4.95 4.21
CA GLY A 77 1.06 -3.94 3.67
C GLY A 77 0.50 -2.54 3.82
N THR A 78 -0.44 -2.18 2.96
CA THR A 78 -0.97 -0.82 2.87
C THR A 78 -1.82 -0.45 4.09
N GLY A 79 -2.67 -1.36 4.56
CA GLY A 79 -3.59 -1.08 5.68
C GLY A 79 -2.87 -0.98 7.02
N VAL A 80 -2.32 -2.09 7.50
CA VAL A 80 -1.77 -2.17 8.87
C VAL A 80 -0.39 -1.52 8.94
N VAL A 81 0.58 -2.01 8.17
CA VAL A 81 1.97 -1.56 8.33
C VAL A 81 2.13 -0.11 7.92
N VAL A 82 1.66 0.27 6.75
CA VAL A 82 1.84 1.63 6.24
C VAL A 82 0.89 2.63 6.91
N ASN A 83 -0.43 2.44 6.79
CA ASN A 83 -1.38 3.45 7.25
C ASN A 83 -1.67 3.42 8.75
N SER A 84 -1.61 2.26 9.43
CA SER A 84 -1.89 2.20 10.86
C SER A 84 -0.63 2.39 11.71
N ILE A 85 0.49 1.75 11.34
CA ILE A 85 1.72 1.82 12.15
C ILE A 85 2.52 3.07 11.77
N PHE A 86 3.08 3.14 10.56
CA PHE A 86 4.01 4.21 10.23
C PHE A 86 3.37 5.60 10.19
N LYS A 87 2.20 5.75 9.57
CA LYS A 87 1.55 7.07 9.45
C LYS A 87 1.05 7.68 10.76
N ASN A 88 0.83 6.87 11.79
CA ASN A 88 0.30 7.36 13.07
C ASN A 88 1.30 7.29 14.23
N LEU A 89 2.38 6.50 14.08
CA LEU A 89 3.33 6.30 15.18
C LEU A 89 4.73 6.85 14.90
N TRP A 90 5.03 7.28 13.66
CA TRP A 90 6.36 7.75 13.29
C TRP A 90 6.57 9.24 13.51
N GLY A 91 5.51 10.04 13.41
CA GLY A 91 5.47 11.46 13.74
C GLY A 91 6.25 12.39 12.81
N ARG A 92 6.75 11.93 11.65
CA ARG A 92 7.55 12.74 10.71
C ARG A 92 6.66 13.78 10.03
N ALA A 93 7.05 15.07 10.12
CA ALA A 93 6.41 16.16 9.40
C ALA A 93 6.51 15.99 7.88
N ARG A 94 5.53 16.47 7.13
CA ARG A 94 5.56 16.51 5.67
C ARG A 94 6.46 17.64 5.16
N PRO A 95 6.96 17.57 3.90
CA PRO A 95 7.70 18.69 3.31
C PRO A 95 6.98 20.03 3.47
N ASN A 96 5.68 20.12 3.18
CA ASN A 96 4.87 21.33 3.33
C ASN A 96 4.84 21.91 4.75
N ASP A 97 5.01 21.06 5.76
CA ASP A 97 4.96 21.47 7.17
C ASP A 97 6.33 21.87 7.72
N THR A 98 7.43 21.65 6.94
CA THR A 98 8.78 21.90 7.43
C THR A 98 9.23 23.34 7.19
N ILE A 99 10.09 23.85 8.10
CA ILE A 99 10.67 25.19 8.05
C ILE A 99 11.34 25.49 6.69
N GLN A 100 11.97 24.47 6.08
CA GLN A 100 12.64 24.59 4.78
C GLN A 100 11.71 24.98 3.64
N PHE A 101 10.42 24.71 3.79
CA PHE A 101 9.39 24.96 2.78
C PHE A 101 8.23 25.83 3.30
N GLY A 102 8.55 26.71 4.30
CA GLY A 102 7.59 27.69 4.81
C GLY A 102 6.64 27.19 5.90
N GLY A 103 6.80 25.95 6.36
CA GLY A 103 6.08 25.40 7.52
C GLY A 103 6.72 25.77 8.86
N GLN A 104 6.36 25.06 9.92
CA GLN A 104 6.80 25.34 11.29
C GLN A 104 7.63 24.22 11.91
N GLU A 105 7.58 23.01 11.35
CA GLU A 105 8.20 21.83 11.92
C GLU A 105 9.66 21.65 11.43
N PRO A 106 10.58 21.12 12.25
CA PRO A 106 11.93 20.85 11.81
C PRO A 106 11.96 19.64 10.85
N PHE A 107 12.87 19.68 9.88
CA PHE A 107 13.15 18.50 9.06
C PHE A 107 13.78 17.37 9.89
N THR A 108 13.33 16.15 9.67
CA THR A 108 13.90 14.94 10.28
C THR A 108 14.28 13.89 9.25
N ILE A 109 15.29 13.10 9.58
CA ILE A 109 15.69 11.94 8.78
C ILE A 109 14.64 10.81 8.90
N PRO A 110 14.48 9.94 7.89
CA PRO A 110 13.39 8.96 7.85
C PRO A 110 13.40 7.92 8.97
N TRP A 111 14.55 7.62 9.57
CA TRP A 111 14.69 6.62 10.65
C TRP A 111 14.46 7.17 12.05
N LEU A 112 14.25 8.46 12.18
CA LEU A 112 14.01 9.07 13.47
C LEU A 112 12.52 9.11 13.76
N ASN A 113 12.11 8.40 14.82
CA ASN A 113 10.76 8.53 15.38
C ASN A 113 10.70 9.83 16.18
N VAL A 114 9.71 10.66 15.87
CA VAL A 114 9.52 12.01 16.44
C VAL A 114 8.03 12.27 16.62
N ASP A 115 7.64 13.46 17.06
CA ASP A 115 6.27 13.85 17.45
C ASP A 115 5.86 15.18 16.82
N TYR A 116 6.42 15.49 15.62
CA TYR A 116 6.08 16.70 14.86
C TYR A 116 4.80 16.55 14.01
N CYS A 117 4.17 15.39 14.06
CA CYS A 117 2.92 15.10 13.37
C CYS A 117 2.15 14.04 14.15
N SER A 118 0.87 14.30 14.45
CA SER A 118 0.04 13.41 15.29
C SER A 118 -0.72 12.34 14.47
N THR A 119 -1.10 12.66 13.23
CA THR A 119 -1.91 11.76 12.39
C THR A 119 -1.60 11.99 10.91
N ASN A 120 -1.69 10.92 10.11
CA ASN A 120 -1.47 10.96 8.67
C ASN A 120 -0.13 11.62 8.28
N CYS A 121 0.92 11.26 8.99
CA CYS A 121 2.24 11.83 8.88
C CYS A 121 2.95 11.47 7.56
N SER A 122 4.13 12.05 7.31
CA SER A 122 4.86 11.89 6.05
C SER A 122 5.36 10.46 5.84
N PHE A 123 5.92 9.83 6.87
CA PHE A 123 6.55 8.51 6.75
C PHE A 123 5.56 7.38 7.04
N VAL A 124 5.32 6.47 6.13
CA VAL A 124 5.71 6.34 4.72
C VAL A 124 4.50 6.62 3.81
N SER A 125 4.71 6.71 2.47
CA SER A 125 3.63 7.04 1.54
C SER A 125 2.61 5.91 1.35
N GLY A 126 1.34 6.16 1.72
CA GLY A 126 0.24 5.21 1.52
C GLY A 126 -0.11 4.97 0.05
N ASP A 127 -0.03 6.01 -0.77
CA ASP A 127 -0.34 5.93 -2.20
C ASP A 127 0.70 5.08 -2.94
N VAL A 128 1.99 5.26 -2.62
CA VAL A 128 3.06 4.42 -3.20
C VAL A 128 2.92 2.97 -2.77
N SER A 129 2.59 2.72 -1.50
CA SER A 129 2.29 1.36 -1.01
C SER A 129 1.15 0.73 -1.80
N PHE A 130 0.05 1.47 -2.02
CA PHE A 130 -1.09 0.97 -2.78
C PHE A 130 -0.72 0.64 -4.23
N PHE A 131 0.00 1.52 -4.92
CA PHE A 131 0.46 1.24 -6.29
C PHE A 131 1.45 0.07 -6.35
N THR A 132 2.22 -0.18 -5.30
CA THR A 132 3.12 -1.34 -5.21
C THR A 132 2.34 -2.68 -5.21
N LEU A 133 1.06 -2.71 -4.79
CA LEU A 133 0.20 -3.89 -4.90
C LEU A 133 -0.01 -4.36 -6.35
N SER A 134 0.22 -3.50 -7.35
CA SER A 134 0.19 -3.92 -8.75
C SER A 134 1.15 -5.07 -9.04
N LEU A 135 2.28 -5.15 -8.31
CA LEU A 135 3.22 -6.26 -8.42
C LEU A 135 2.61 -7.58 -7.91
N ALA A 136 1.79 -7.55 -6.84
CA ALA A 136 1.07 -8.73 -6.39
C ALA A 136 0.05 -9.21 -7.44
N VAL A 137 -0.64 -8.27 -8.09
CA VAL A 137 -1.55 -8.57 -9.20
C VAL A 137 -0.81 -9.24 -10.35
N LEU A 138 0.34 -8.70 -10.76
CA LEU A 138 1.15 -9.27 -11.85
C LEU A 138 1.70 -10.67 -11.53
N ILE A 139 2.02 -10.92 -10.26
CA ILE A 139 2.41 -12.26 -9.78
C ILE A 139 1.26 -13.25 -9.96
N ILE A 140 0.03 -12.89 -9.58
CA ILE A 140 -1.17 -13.73 -9.72
C ILE A 140 -1.43 -14.10 -11.18
N PHE A 141 -1.37 -13.11 -12.07
CA PHE A 141 -1.62 -13.33 -13.49
C PHE A 141 -0.42 -13.90 -14.26
N ASN A 142 0.72 -14.10 -13.61
CA ASN A 142 1.98 -14.52 -14.25
C ASN A 142 2.37 -13.62 -15.45
N LYS A 143 2.20 -12.31 -15.31
CA LYS A 143 2.40 -11.30 -16.35
C LYS A 143 3.63 -10.43 -16.08
N THR A 144 4.79 -11.06 -15.94
CA THR A 144 6.07 -10.37 -15.66
C THR A 144 6.46 -9.36 -16.75
N SER A 145 5.98 -9.53 -17.99
CA SER A 145 6.18 -8.56 -19.07
C SER A 145 5.58 -7.18 -18.78
N TRP A 146 4.62 -7.08 -17.85
CA TRP A 146 3.98 -5.84 -17.44
C TRP A 146 4.65 -5.17 -16.24
N ASN A 147 5.73 -5.75 -15.71
CA ASN A 147 6.45 -5.18 -14.57
C ASN A 147 6.92 -3.74 -14.84
N THR A 148 7.35 -3.44 -16.09
CA THR A 148 7.75 -2.08 -16.47
C THR A 148 6.63 -1.07 -16.24
N PHE A 149 5.38 -1.41 -16.58
CA PHE A 149 4.23 -0.53 -16.34
C PHE A 149 3.93 -0.37 -14.85
N ALA A 150 4.06 -1.44 -14.05
CA ALA A 150 3.90 -1.36 -12.61
C ALA A 150 4.97 -0.46 -11.99
N TYR A 151 6.25 -0.65 -12.32
CA TYR A 151 7.33 0.22 -11.82
C TYR A 151 7.17 1.66 -12.29
N ALA A 152 6.75 1.89 -13.55
CA ALA A 152 6.47 3.23 -14.05
C ALA A 152 5.32 3.91 -13.26
N SER A 153 4.24 3.19 -12.97
CA SER A 153 3.13 3.73 -12.17
C SER A 153 3.55 4.05 -10.72
N ILE A 154 4.35 3.19 -10.10
CA ILE A 154 4.92 3.43 -8.76
C ILE A 154 5.83 4.67 -8.78
N PHE A 155 6.67 4.81 -9.79
CA PHE A 155 7.53 5.98 -9.96
C PHE A 155 6.73 7.27 -10.17
N LEU A 156 5.72 7.24 -11.04
CA LEU A 156 4.88 8.41 -11.33
C LEU A 156 4.10 8.88 -10.10
N ILE A 157 3.50 7.95 -9.33
CA ILE A 157 2.81 8.34 -8.10
C ILE A 157 3.80 8.84 -7.05
N SER A 158 5.00 8.26 -6.95
CA SER A 158 6.04 8.75 -6.05
C SER A 158 6.45 10.18 -6.38
N LEU A 159 6.68 10.46 -7.67
CA LEU A 159 7.02 11.79 -8.15
C LEU A 159 5.90 12.78 -7.86
N LEU A 160 4.64 12.42 -8.15
CA LEU A 160 3.49 13.26 -7.85
C LEU A 160 3.43 13.63 -6.37
N ARG A 161 3.62 12.68 -5.47
CA ARG A 161 3.58 12.91 -4.02
C ARG A 161 4.71 13.81 -3.51
N ILE A 162 5.89 13.78 -4.17
CA ILE A 162 6.99 14.70 -3.88
C ILE A 162 6.68 16.11 -4.42
N MET A 163 6.12 16.20 -5.64
CA MET A 163 5.72 17.47 -6.27
C MET A 163 4.62 18.22 -5.51
N GLU A 164 3.76 17.48 -4.78
CA GLU A 164 2.73 18.05 -3.90
C GLU A 164 3.30 18.51 -2.54
N GLY A 165 4.55 18.17 -2.21
CA GLY A 165 5.13 18.41 -0.89
C GLY A 165 4.51 17.58 0.23
N ASP A 166 3.88 16.48 -0.10
CA ASP A 166 3.25 15.58 0.88
C ASP A 166 4.20 14.52 1.43
N HIS A 167 5.21 14.14 0.64
CA HIS A 167 6.20 13.11 1.00
C HIS A 167 7.60 13.49 0.53
N PHE A 168 8.60 13.13 1.33
CA PHE A 168 9.99 13.16 0.90
C PHE A 168 10.31 11.96 0.01
N LEU A 169 11.43 12.04 -0.73
CA LEU A 169 11.91 10.93 -1.55
C LEU A 169 12.08 9.65 -0.71
N SER A 170 12.68 9.77 0.47
CA SER A 170 12.88 8.62 1.37
C SER A 170 11.57 7.96 1.80
N ASP A 171 10.48 8.71 2.00
CA ASP A 171 9.16 8.17 2.37
C ASP A 171 8.58 7.29 1.26
N THR A 172 8.76 7.71 0.00
CA THR A 172 8.28 6.95 -1.16
C THR A 172 9.10 5.69 -1.41
N VAL A 173 10.44 5.80 -1.32
CA VAL A 173 11.34 4.65 -1.47
C VAL A 173 11.11 3.61 -0.37
N MET A 174 11.02 4.03 0.88
CA MET A 174 10.76 3.12 2.01
C MET A 174 9.37 2.48 1.92
N SER A 175 8.37 3.22 1.44
CA SER A 175 7.03 2.67 1.20
C SER A 175 7.06 1.54 0.18
N PHE A 176 7.77 1.74 -0.94
CA PHE A 176 7.97 0.70 -1.95
C PHE A 176 8.67 -0.53 -1.36
N ILE A 177 9.80 -0.34 -0.68
CA ILE A 177 10.60 -1.44 -0.12
C ILE A 177 9.79 -2.26 0.89
N ILE A 178 9.16 -1.60 1.85
CA ILE A 178 8.37 -2.27 2.90
C ILE A 178 7.23 -3.07 2.29
N THR A 179 6.47 -2.46 1.38
CA THR A 179 5.35 -3.13 0.73
C THR A 179 5.79 -4.29 -0.16
N TYR A 180 6.89 -4.11 -0.90
CA TYR A 180 7.48 -5.18 -1.72
C TYR A 180 7.92 -6.38 -0.89
N VAL A 181 8.60 -6.15 0.23
CA VAL A 181 9.00 -7.23 1.16
C VAL A 181 7.78 -7.99 1.69
N ILE A 182 6.71 -7.27 2.05
CA ILE A 182 5.46 -7.91 2.51
C ILE A 182 4.82 -8.75 1.39
N ILE A 183 4.75 -8.22 0.16
CA ILE A 183 4.23 -8.94 -1.01
C ILE A 183 5.00 -10.25 -1.23
N MET A 184 6.34 -10.18 -1.22
CA MET A 184 7.18 -11.36 -1.45
C MET A 184 7.12 -12.36 -0.29
N GLY A 185 7.12 -11.89 0.95
CA GLY A 185 6.96 -12.75 2.13
C GLY A 185 5.61 -13.47 2.14
N LEU A 186 4.52 -12.75 1.86
CA LEU A 186 3.21 -13.36 1.74
C LEU A 186 3.11 -14.35 0.57
N LYS A 187 3.75 -14.06 -0.58
CA LYS A 187 3.82 -15.00 -1.70
C LYS A 187 4.39 -16.34 -1.28
N ASP A 188 5.49 -16.33 -0.53
CA ASP A 188 6.14 -17.56 -0.08
C ASP A 188 5.26 -18.32 0.93
N ILE A 189 4.57 -17.60 1.83
CA ILE A 189 3.60 -18.19 2.76
C ILE A 189 2.46 -18.86 1.99
N PHE A 190 1.84 -18.13 1.05
CA PHE A 190 0.68 -18.61 0.30
C PHE A 190 1.00 -19.70 -0.72
N LYS A 191 2.26 -19.89 -1.11
CA LYS A 191 2.67 -20.96 -2.02
C LYS A 191 2.26 -22.36 -1.54
N ASN A 192 2.24 -22.55 -0.23
CA ASN A 192 1.88 -23.83 0.42
C ASN A 192 0.40 -23.95 0.80
N PHE A 193 -0.41 -22.91 0.55
CA PHE A 193 -1.84 -22.96 0.80
C PHE A 193 -2.58 -23.71 -0.33
N PRO A 194 -3.70 -24.40 -0.01
CA PRO A 194 -4.51 -25.05 -1.03
C PRO A 194 -5.10 -24.02 -2.00
N GLU A 195 -5.15 -24.37 -3.28
CA GLU A 195 -5.66 -23.47 -4.33
C GLU A 195 -7.12 -23.10 -4.13
N ASP A 196 -7.93 -24.07 -3.75
CA ASP A 196 -9.35 -23.89 -3.51
C ASP A 196 -9.72 -24.29 -2.07
N LEU A 197 -10.41 -23.40 -1.37
CA LEU A 197 -10.94 -23.68 -0.04
C LEU A 197 -12.23 -24.49 -0.16
N ASN A 198 -12.23 -25.70 0.38
CA ASN A 198 -13.45 -26.50 0.52
C ASN A 198 -13.98 -26.35 1.95
N LEU A 199 -15.26 -25.97 2.11
CA LEU A 199 -15.93 -25.83 3.42
C LEU A 199 -15.80 -27.09 4.30
N ASN A 200 -15.75 -28.28 3.69
CA ASN A 200 -15.54 -29.53 4.40
C ASN A 200 -14.12 -29.67 4.93
N GLN A 201 -13.12 -29.09 4.27
CA GLN A 201 -11.73 -29.05 4.77
C GLN A 201 -11.58 -28.05 5.89
N LEU A 202 -12.24 -26.90 5.82
CA LEU A 202 -12.27 -25.91 6.91
C LEU A 202 -12.92 -26.49 8.18
N LYS A 203 -14.03 -27.22 8.05
CA LYS A 203 -14.66 -27.93 9.18
C LYS A 203 -13.75 -28.98 9.79
N LYS A 204 -13.00 -29.74 8.98
CA LYS A 204 -12.01 -30.70 9.48
C LYS A 204 -10.84 -30.03 10.19
N PHE A 205 -10.39 -28.88 9.71
CA PHE A 205 -9.29 -28.13 10.32
C PHE A 205 -9.69 -27.55 11.68
N THR A 206 -10.87 -26.94 11.80
CA THR A 206 -11.42 -26.42 13.06
C THR A 206 -11.75 -27.52 14.06
N TRP A 207 -12.10 -28.72 13.59
CA TRP A 207 -12.37 -29.87 14.45
C TRP A 207 -11.06 -30.47 15.01
N ARG A 208 -9.98 -30.57 14.21
CA ARG A 208 -8.67 -31.03 14.67
C ARG A 208 -8.07 -30.08 15.71
N SER A 209 -8.07 -28.78 15.44
CA SER A 209 -7.53 -27.79 16.39
C SER A 209 -8.28 -27.79 17.73
N ARG A 210 -9.58 -28.13 17.73
CA ARG A 210 -10.39 -28.25 18.95
C ARG A 210 -10.12 -29.54 19.72
N LYS A 211 -9.72 -30.63 19.03
CA LYS A 211 -9.37 -31.92 19.65
C LYS A 211 -7.97 -31.87 20.26
N ASP A 212 -7.04 -31.16 19.63
CA ASP A 212 -5.66 -30.98 20.13
C ASP A 212 -5.59 -29.99 21.31
N SER A 213 -6.61 -29.11 21.46
CA SER A 213 -6.71 -28.15 22.58
C SER A 213 -7.47 -28.69 23.81
N ASN A 214 -8.08 -29.86 23.75
CA ASN A 214 -8.77 -30.52 24.86
C ASN A 214 -8.46 -32.01 24.83
N PRO A 215 -7.26 -32.46 25.30
CA PRO A 215 -6.97 -33.85 25.54
C PRO A 215 -7.74 -34.24 26.82
N ASP A 216 -8.70 -35.16 26.69
CA ASP A 216 -9.34 -35.83 27.82
C ASP A 216 -8.33 -36.55 28.69
#